data_eb1745b8dce98c8bc7c13d84a5a51b96
#
_entry.id   eb1745b8dce98c8bc7c13d84a5a51b96
#
_cell.length_a   1.000
_cell.length_b   1.000
_cell.length_c   1.000
_cell.angle_alpha   90.00
_cell.angle_beta   90.00
_cell.angle_gamma   90.00
#
_symmetry.space_group_name_H-M   'P 1'
#
loop_
_entity.id
_entity.type
_entity.pdbx_description
1 polymer ?
#
loop_
_entity_poly.entity_id
_entity_poly.type
_entity_poly.pdbx_seq_one_letter_code
_entity_poly.pdbx_strand_id
1 'polypeptide(L)'
;MLKGKTVLLGVTGSIAAYKIAYLASALKKLHADVHVLMTKNATNFINPITFESLTGNKCLVDTFDRNFQFQVEHVSIAKKADVVMIAPASANVIGKLAHGIADDMLTTTVIACKCKKIISPAMNTNMFENPIVQDNLKILEHYGYEVIQPASGYLACGDTGAGKMPEPQTLLAYIEKEIACEKDLKGKKILVTAGPTQEAIDPVRYITNHSSGKMGYSVAKAAMLRGADVTLVSGRTAIEPPMFVKVVPIVTAKEMFDAVISVSDEQDIIIKAAAVADYRPAVVSSEKVKKKDGEMSIALERTDDILKYLGEHKKENQFLCGFSMETQNMVSNSRAKLEKKNLDMIAANNVKEKGAGFQGDTNVLTLITQEEETSLPLMSKEDAANQLLDKILMLTSNQN
;
A
#
# COMPACT_ATOMS: atom_id res chain seq x y z
N MET A 1 -7.06 -4.75 9.16
CA MET A 1 -6.64 -4.66 10.58
C MET A 1 -5.89 -5.93 10.97
N LEU A 2 -4.96 -5.85 11.93
CA LEU A 2 -4.07 -6.97 12.30
C LEU A 2 -4.57 -7.81 13.48
N LYS A 3 -5.89 -7.89 13.67
CA LYS A 3 -6.50 -8.69 14.76
C LYS A 3 -6.13 -10.17 14.60
N GLY A 4 -5.62 -10.78 15.67
CA GLY A 4 -5.18 -12.19 15.68
C GLY A 4 -3.78 -12.42 15.09
N LYS A 5 -3.08 -11.36 14.64
CA LYS A 5 -1.70 -11.42 14.16
C LYS A 5 -0.72 -11.08 15.27
N THR A 6 0.36 -11.84 15.36
CA THR A 6 1.46 -11.65 16.31
C THR A 6 2.68 -11.04 15.60
N VAL A 7 3.12 -9.88 16.07
CA VAL A 7 4.29 -9.16 15.55
C VAL A 7 5.41 -9.18 16.58
N LEU A 8 6.58 -9.65 16.19
CA LEU A 8 7.80 -9.53 17.00
C LEU A 8 8.62 -8.32 16.54
N LEU A 9 8.89 -7.41 17.47
CA LEU A 9 9.78 -6.27 17.26
C LEU A 9 11.12 -6.54 17.94
N GLY A 10 12.18 -6.66 17.16
CA GLY A 10 13.56 -6.76 17.63
C GLY A 10 14.22 -5.38 17.69
N VAL A 11 14.52 -4.89 18.89
CA VAL A 11 15.11 -3.56 19.09
C VAL A 11 16.57 -3.68 19.48
N THR A 12 17.48 -3.05 18.73
CA THR A 12 18.91 -3.13 18.99
C THR A 12 19.51 -1.77 19.36
N GLY A 13 20.79 -1.77 19.75
CA GLY A 13 21.48 -0.60 20.27
C GLY A 13 21.71 0.50 19.23
N SER A 14 20.75 1.37 19.05
CA SER A 14 20.81 2.55 18.19
C SER A 14 19.92 3.66 18.75
N ILE A 15 20.32 4.91 18.54
CA ILE A 15 19.49 6.08 18.91
C ILE A 15 18.10 6.00 18.28
N ALA A 16 17.95 5.37 17.11
CA ALA A 16 16.67 5.23 16.43
C ALA A 16 15.66 4.33 17.17
N ALA A 17 16.03 3.67 18.27
CA ALA A 17 15.17 2.81 19.08
C ALA A 17 13.90 3.53 19.57
N TYR A 18 13.96 4.86 19.86
CA TYR A 18 12.80 5.63 20.28
C TYR A 18 11.64 5.61 19.26
N LYS A 19 11.96 5.50 17.96
CA LYS A 19 10.94 5.45 16.89
C LYS A 19 10.10 4.18 16.97
N ILE A 20 10.63 3.10 17.52
CA ILE A 20 9.91 1.81 17.62
C ILE A 20 8.78 1.85 18.64
N ALA A 21 8.83 2.77 19.61
CA ALA A 21 7.68 3.03 20.47
C ALA A 21 6.46 3.52 19.68
N TYR A 22 6.65 4.37 18.67
CA TYR A 22 5.58 4.80 17.76
C TYR A 22 5.05 3.64 16.91
N LEU A 23 5.95 2.79 16.39
CA LEU A 23 5.57 1.59 15.62
C LEU A 23 4.74 0.63 16.49
N ALA A 24 5.21 0.33 17.71
CA ALA A 24 4.50 -0.54 18.66
C ALA A 24 3.09 0.01 18.96
N SER A 25 2.97 1.32 19.23
CA SER A 25 1.68 1.97 19.43
C SER A 25 0.77 1.88 18.21
N ALA A 26 1.30 2.08 17.00
CA ALA A 26 0.54 1.97 15.75
C ALA A 26 0.02 0.54 15.51
N LEU A 27 0.85 -0.48 15.74
CA LEU A 27 0.47 -1.89 15.64
C LEU A 27 -0.63 -2.26 16.65
N LYS A 28 -0.55 -1.77 17.88
CA LYS A 28 -1.61 -1.97 18.89
C LYS A 28 -2.93 -1.35 18.49
N LYS A 29 -2.91 -0.15 17.87
CA LYS A 29 -4.13 0.49 17.31
C LYS A 29 -4.75 -0.34 16.18
N LEU A 30 -3.96 -1.12 15.47
CA LEU A 30 -4.41 -2.09 14.45
C LEU A 30 -4.80 -3.45 15.06
N HIS A 31 -4.82 -3.55 16.39
CA HIS A 31 -5.17 -4.75 17.17
C HIS A 31 -4.21 -5.94 17.01
N ALA A 32 -2.94 -5.70 16.66
CA ALA A 32 -1.90 -6.73 16.67
C ALA A 32 -1.53 -7.15 18.11
N ASP A 33 -1.15 -8.42 18.29
CA ASP A 33 -0.42 -8.87 19.48
C ASP A 33 1.07 -8.58 19.27
N VAL A 34 1.59 -7.59 20.01
CA VAL A 34 2.95 -7.06 19.80
C VAL A 34 3.85 -7.49 20.93
N HIS A 35 4.91 -8.23 20.60
CA HIS A 35 5.97 -8.61 21.54
C HIS A 35 7.28 -7.92 21.18
N VAL A 36 8.03 -7.47 22.17
CA VAL A 36 9.29 -6.74 21.96
C VAL A 36 10.46 -7.50 22.58
N LEU A 37 11.47 -7.71 21.76
CA LEU A 37 12.76 -8.29 22.13
C LEU A 37 13.81 -7.18 22.08
N MET A 38 14.57 -7.00 23.13
CA MET A 38 15.63 -5.98 23.16
C MET A 38 16.99 -6.62 23.38
N THR A 39 18.00 -6.13 22.67
CA THR A 39 19.37 -6.41 23.08
C THR A 39 19.72 -5.63 24.33
N LYS A 40 20.68 -6.13 25.14
CA LYS A 40 21.18 -5.39 26.31
C LYS A 40 21.65 -3.96 25.95
N ASN A 41 22.25 -3.78 24.77
CA ASN A 41 22.66 -2.45 24.33
C ASN A 41 21.48 -1.52 24.00
N ALA A 42 20.33 -2.06 23.59
CA ALA A 42 19.14 -1.26 23.32
C ALA A 42 18.58 -0.58 24.58
N THR A 43 18.74 -1.21 25.75
CA THR A 43 18.24 -0.66 27.02
C THR A 43 18.95 0.64 27.44
N ASN A 44 20.11 0.96 26.84
CA ASN A 44 20.78 2.24 27.06
C ASN A 44 20.12 3.40 26.30
N PHE A 45 19.28 3.12 25.30
CA PHE A 45 18.60 4.14 24.47
C PHE A 45 17.13 4.28 24.80
N ILE A 46 16.46 3.20 25.23
CA ILE A 46 15.05 3.21 25.62
C ILE A 46 14.83 2.14 26.68
N ASN A 47 14.03 2.47 27.68
CA ASN A 47 13.75 1.55 28.78
C ASN A 47 12.69 0.50 28.34
N PRO A 48 12.87 -0.81 28.70
CA PRO A 48 11.87 -1.88 28.46
C PRO A 48 10.45 -1.54 28.90
N ILE A 49 10.27 -0.85 30.02
CA ILE A 49 8.96 -0.44 30.55
C ILE A 49 8.15 0.40 29.54
N THR A 50 8.83 1.13 28.63
CA THR A 50 8.14 1.88 27.58
C THR A 50 7.34 0.94 26.66
N PHE A 51 7.95 -0.16 26.27
CA PHE A 51 7.29 -1.15 25.41
C PHE A 51 6.25 -1.97 26.16
N GLU A 52 6.51 -2.33 27.43
CA GLU A 52 5.55 -3.03 28.28
C GLU A 52 4.27 -2.21 28.45
N SER A 53 4.41 -0.92 28.73
CA SER A 53 3.27 0.00 28.87
C SER A 53 2.46 0.17 27.57
N LEU A 54 3.12 0.14 26.40
CA LEU A 54 2.46 0.30 25.10
C LEU A 54 1.80 -0.99 24.60
N THR A 55 2.43 -2.15 24.86
CA THR A 55 1.99 -3.43 24.28
C THR A 55 1.11 -4.25 25.22
N GLY A 56 1.25 -4.05 26.53
CA GLY A 56 0.67 -4.90 27.57
C GLY A 56 1.38 -6.25 27.71
N ASN A 57 2.51 -6.46 27.03
CA ASN A 57 3.33 -7.66 27.07
C ASN A 57 4.68 -7.36 27.72
N LYS A 58 5.26 -8.33 28.39
CA LYS A 58 6.63 -8.23 28.95
C LYS A 58 7.63 -7.99 27.81
N CYS A 59 8.55 -7.05 28.00
CA CYS A 59 9.66 -6.82 27.10
C CYS A 59 10.81 -7.78 27.45
N LEU A 60 11.25 -8.58 26.50
CA LEU A 60 12.22 -9.65 26.73
C LEU A 60 13.64 -9.16 26.42
N VAL A 61 14.51 -9.17 27.40
CA VAL A 61 15.91 -8.73 27.31
C VAL A 61 16.87 -9.87 27.61
N ASP A 62 16.60 -10.64 28.64
CA ASP A 62 17.49 -11.70 29.12
C ASP A 62 16.89 -13.08 28.77
N THR A 63 17.74 -13.96 28.24
CA THR A 63 17.38 -15.34 27.88
C THR A 63 17.12 -16.19 29.12
N PHE A 64 17.75 -15.88 30.25
CA PHE A 64 17.74 -16.67 31.47
C PHE A 64 17.11 -15.93 32.66
N ASP A 65 16.10 -15.09 32.40
CA ASP A 65 15.32 -14.46 33.46
C ASP A 65 14.60 -15.51 34.28
N ARG A 66 14.96 -15.60 35.60
CA ARG A 66 14.44 -16.62 36.53
C ARG A 66 13.01 -16.40 37.02
N ASN A 67 12.39 -15.28 36.68
CA ASN A 67 11.01 -14.94 37.05
C ASN A 67 9.98 -15.40 35.98
N PHE A 68 10.28 -16.44 35.21
CA PHE A 68 9.39 -16.94 34.18
C PHE A 68 8.61 -18.20 34.59
N GLN A 69 7.47 -18.43 33.97
CA GLN A 69 6.72 -19.68 34.04
C GLN A 69 7.40 -20.73 33.14
N PHE A 70 7.23 -22.01 33.46
CA PHE A 70 7.89 -23.21 32.90
C PHE A 70 7.80 -23.41 31.36
N GLN A 71 7.71 -22.36 30.57
CA GLN A 71 7.78 -22.42 29.09
C GLN A 71 9.03 -21.72 28.61
N VAL A 72 9.72 -22.34 27.66
CA VAL A 72 10.88 -21.76 27.01
C VAL A 72 10.40 -20.57 26.16
N GLU A 73 10.44 -19.36 26.74
CA GLU A 73 9.81 -18.15 26.19
C GLU A 73 10.19 -17.88 24.74
N HIS A 74 11.47 -17.96 24.39
CA HIS A 74 11.95 -17.71 23.02
C HIS A 74 11.35 -18.70 21.99
N VAL A 75 11.13 -19.97 22.37
CA VAL A 75 10.51 -20.98 21.49
C VAL A 75 9.00 -20.74 21.36
N SER A 76 8.34 -20.41 22.47
CA SER A 76 6.90 -20.16 22.49
C SER A 76 6.53 -18.96 21.63
N ILE A 77 7.26 -17.86 21.77
CA ILE A 77 7.04 -16.63 20.98
C ILE A 77 7.41 -16.83 19.51
N ALA A 78 8.54 -17.51 19.22
CA ALA A 78 8.94 -17.82 17.87
C ALA A 78 7.89 -18.61 17.07
N LYS A 79 7.15 -19.52 17.76
CA LYS A 79 6.07 -20.31 17.14
C LYS A 79 4.80 -19.50 16.86
N LYS A 80 4.54 -18.45 17.67
CA LYS A 80 3.35 -17.59 17.54
C LYS A 80 3.51 -16.49 16.50
N ALA A 81 4.77 -16.10 16.19
CA ALA A 81 5.05 -14.96 15.35
C ALA A 81 4.55 -15.15 13.92
N ASP A 82 3.76 -14.21 13.42
CA ASP A 82 3.40 -14.08 12.00
C ASP A 82 4.48 -13.32 11.21
N VAL A 83 5.19 -12.39 11.86
CA VAL A 83 6.28 -11.62 11.28
C VAL A 83 7.27 -11.17 12.35
N VAL A 84 8.54 -11.07 11.99
CA VAL A 84 9.59 -10.44 12.78
C VAL A 84 10.08 -9.17 12.09
N MET A 85 10.09 -8.05 12.81
CA MET A 85 10.72 -6.80 12.35
C MET A 85 11.88 -6.46 13.29
N ILE A 86 13.10 -6.44 12.76
CA ILE A 86 14.29 -6.03 13.51
C ILE A 86 14.59 -4.58 13.14
N ALA A 87 14.25 -3.68 14.01
CA ALA A 87 14.36 -2.24 13.81
C ALA A 87 14.54 -1.51 15.16
N PRO A 88 15.52 -0.65 15.29
CA PRO A 88 16.68 -0.52 14.42
C PRO A 88 17.56 -1.78 14.44
N ALA A 89 18.18 -2.14 13.32
CA ALA A 89 19.14 -3.23 13.23
C ALA A 89 20.58 -2.69 13.20
N SER A 90 21.33 -2.92 14.27
CA SER A 90 22.75 -2.54 14.34
C SER A 90 23.63 -3.51 13.55
N ALA A 91 24.80 -3.05 13.09
CA ALA A 91 25.79 -3.89 12.41
C ALA A 91 26.13 -5.17 13.20
N ASN A 92 26.19 -5.08 14.54
CA ASN A 92 26.44 -6.24 15.41
C ASN A 92 25.35 -7.32 15.24
N VAL A 93 24.06 -6.96 15.30
CA VAL A 93 22.98 -7.92 15.19
C VAL A 93 22.86 -8.44 13.75
N ILE A 94 23.08 -7.61 12.74
CA ILE A 94 23.16 -8.03 11.34
C ILE A 94 24.23 -9.11 11.17
N GLY A 95 25.45 -8.86 11.67
CA GLY A 95 26.55 -9.84 11.62
C GLY A 95 26.23 -11.14 12.35
N LYS A 96 25.68 -11.06 13.55
CA LYS A 96 25.26 -12.26 14.33
C LYS A 96 24.24 -13.11 13.56
N LEU A 97 23.19 -12.51 13.06
CA LEU A 97 22.13 -13.23 12.33
C LEU A 97 22.64 -13.82 11.01
N ALA A 98 23.50 -13.10 10.29
CA ALA A 98 24.12 -13.58 9.04
C ALA A 98 24.97 -14.84 9.26
N HIS A 99 25.57 -14.99 10.45
CA HIS A 99 26.44 -16.12 10.80
C HIS A 99 25.80 -17.11 11.79
N GLY A 100 24.51 -16.99 12.09
CA GLY A 100 23.79 -17.92 12.96
C GLY A 100 24.18 -17.84 14.44
N ILE A 101 24.71 -16.71 14.91
CA ILE A 101 25.11 -16.53 16.33
C ILE A 101 23.85 -16.20 17.16
N ALA A 102 23.56 -17.07 18.11
CA ALA A 102 22.37 -17.02 19.00
C ALA A 102 22.83 -16.91 20.47
N ASP A 103 23.43 -15.78 20.83
CA ASP A 103 24.06 -15.56 22.15
C ASP A 103 23.25 -14.61 23.07
N ASP A 104 22.10 -14.11 22.58
CA ASP A 104 21.18 -13.28 23.34
C ASP A 104 19.71 -13.64 23.04
N MET A 105 18.76 -13.09 23.82
CA MET A 105 17.32 -13.38 23.70
C MET A 105 16.77 -13.04 22.31
N LEU A 106 17.21 -11.92 21.69
CA LEU A 106 16.75 -11.49 20.39
C LEU A 106 17.22 -12.45 19.30
N THR A 107 18.52 -12.69 19.20
CA THR A 107 19.11 -13.53 18.15
C THR A 107 18.65 -14.98 18.24
N THR A 108 18.54 -15.53 19.46
CA THR A 108 18.02 -16.88 19.73
C THR A 108 16.57 -17.00 19.23
N THR A 109 15.71 -16.04 19.57
CA THR A 109 14.30 -16.07 19.16
C THR A 109 14.17 -15.91 17.65
N VAL A 110 14.88 -14.96 17.04
CA VAL A 110 14.80 -14.70 15.59
C VAL A 110 15.22 -15.91 14.76
N ILE A 111 16.29 -16.60 15.16
CA ILE A 111 16.74 -17.82 14.49
C ILE A 111 15.70 -18.96 14.62
N ALA A 112 14.99 -19.04 15.73
CA ALA A 112 13.95 -20.04 15.95
C ALA A 112 12.64 -19.73 15.16
N CYS A 113 12.43 -18.50 14.68
CA CYS A 113 11.24 -18.12 13.94
C CYS A 113 11.23 -18.71 12.53
N LYS A 114 10.08 -19.23 12.09
CA LYS A 114 9.84 -19.69 10.70
C LYS A 114 9.17 -18.65 9.82
N CYS A 115 8.53 -17.64 10.41
CA CYS A 115 7.83 -16.57 9.70
C CYS A 115 8.81 -15.64 8.96
N LYS A 116 8.26 -14.75 8.14
CA LYS A 116 9.02 -13.70 7.43
C LYS A 116 9.78 -12.83 8.42
N LYS A 117 11.02 -12.53 8.08
CA LYS A 117 11.91 -11.65 8.84
C LYS A 117 12.23 -10.42 8.02
N ILE A 118 12.01 -9.26 8.61
CA ILE A 118 12.25 -7.95 8.00
C ILE A 118 13.29 -7.24 8.84
N ILE A 119 14.29 -6.65 8.21
CA ILE A 119 15.38 -6.00 8.90
C ILE A 119 15.57 -4.56 8.40
N SER A 120 15.63 -3.62 9.32
CA SER A 120 15.85 -2.20 9.03
C SER A 120 17.15 -1.72 9.61
N PRO A 121 18.24 -1.67 8.81
CA PRO A 121 19.55 -1.20 9.25
C PRO A 121 19.48 0.24 9.75
N ALA A 122 20.25 0.53 10.84
CA ALA A 122 20.37 1.87 11.39
C ALA A 122 21.74 2.04 12.04
N MET A 123 22.62 2.77 11.37
CA MET A 123 24.00 3.00 11.79
C MET A 123 24.61 4.21 11.08
N ASN A 124 25.83 4.59 11.45
CA ASN A 124 26.61 5.60 10.73
C ASN A 124 26.83 5.16 9.26
N THR A 125 26.94 6.12 8.35
CA THR A 125 27.12 5.89 6.92
C THR A 125 28.31 5.00 6.60
N ASN A 126 29.48 5.28 7.19
CA ASN A 126 30.69 4.48 6.94
C ASN A 126 30.53 3.03 7.42
N MET A 127 29.77 2.82 8.51
CA MET A 127 29.44 1.46 8.97
C MET A 127 28.49 0.77 7.98
N PHE A 128 27.48 1.48 7.50
CA PHE A 128 26.52 0.91 6.54
C PHE A 128 27.19 0.56 5.21
N GLU A 129 28.05 1.45 4.69
CA GLU A 129 28.78 1.26 3.43
C GLU A 129 29.97 0.28 3.55
N ASN A 130 30.30 -0.14 4.78
CA ASN A 130 31.41 -1.09 4.98
C ASN A 130 31.10 -2.41 4.24
N PRO A 131 32.05 -2.90 3.40
CA PRO A 131 31.83 -4.12 2.59
C PRO A 131 31.39 -5.34 3.42
N ILE A 132 31.92 -5.52 4.62
CA ILE A 132 31.56 -6.64 5.50
C ILE A 132 30.08 -6.53 5.92
N VAL A 133 29.59 -5.32 6.21
CA VAL A 133 28.18 -5.11 6.57
C VAL A 133 27.27 -5.33 5.37
N GLN A 134 27.67 -4.84 4.18
CA GLN A 134 26.96 -5.07 2.93
C GLN A 134 26.90 -6.56 2.57
N ASP A 135 27.98 -7.30 2.76
CA ASP A 135 28.00 -8.74 2.51
C ASP A 135 27.12 -9.50 3.51
N ASN A 136 27.09 -9.11 4.79
CA ASN A 136 26.19 -9.68 5.78
C ASN A 136 24.71 -9.42 5.43
N LEU A 137 24.38 -8.25 4.91
CA LEU A 137 23.01 -7.95 4.44
C LEU A 137 22.62 -8.84 3.26
N LYS A 138 23.50 -9.02 2.26
CA LYS A 138 23.27 -9.95 1.14
C LYS A 138 23.11 -11.41 1.60
N ILE A 139 23.87 -11.85 2.60
CA ILE A 139 23.72 -13.18 3.21
C ILE A 139 22.32 -13.31 3.81
N LEU A 140 21.83 -12.30 4.55
CA LEU A 140 20.48 -12.32 5.11
C LEU A 140 19.40 -12.33 4.02
N GLU A 141 19.55 -11.54 2.96
CA GLU A 141 18.64 -11.56 1.80
C GLU A 141 18.60 -12.94 1.13
N HIS A 142 19.77 -13.58 0.95
CA HIS A 142 19.86 -14.96 0.42
C HIS A 142 19.06 -15.95 1.27
N TYR A 143 19.05 -15.78 2.59
CA TYR A 143 18.25 -16.61 3.52
C TYR A 143 16.82 -16.11 3.73
N GLY A 144 16.33 -15.23 2.86
CA GLY A 144 14.91 -14.83 2.80
C GLY A 144 14.51 -13.70 3.74
N TYR A 145 15.46 -13.02 4.37
CA TYR A 145 15.18 -11.77 5.07
C TYR A 145 14.85 -10.67 4.05
N GLU A 146 13.91 -9.79 4.39
CA GLU A 146 13.64 -8.59 3.62
C GLU A 146 14.40 -7.42 4.26
N VAL A 147 15.36 -6.85 3.51
CA VAL A 147 16.17 -5.73 3.98
C VAL A 147 15.56 -4.43 3.52
N ILE A 148 15.09 -3.63 4.47
CA ILE A 148 14.60 -2.27 4.19
C ILE A 148 15.80 -1.37 4.00
N GLN A 149 15.93 -0.76 2.83
CA GLN A 149 17.00 0.18 2.56
C GLN A 149 16.89 1.39 3.50
N PRO A 150 17.98 1.79 4.15
CA PRO A 150 17.96 2.97 5.01
C PRO A 150 17.73 4.24 4.18
N ALA A 151 17.07 5.21 4.79
CA ALA A 151 16.90 6.53 4.21
C ALA A 151 18.26 7.28 4.22
N SER A 152 18.43 8.18 3.26
CA SER A 152 19.52 9.13 3.24
C SER A 152 19.10 10.42 3.94
N GLY A 153 20.05 11.09 4.60
CA GLY A 153 19.79 12.36 5.27
C GLY A 153 20.78 12.64 6.40
N TYR A 154 20.48 13.66 7.20
CA TYR A 154 21.26 14.03 8.36
C TYR A 154 21.15 12.98 9.47
N LEU A 155 22.28 12.50 9.96
CA LEU A 155 22.38 11.49 10.99
C LEU A 155 22.70 12.13 12.36
N ALA A 156 22.40 11.42 13.43
CA ALA A 156 22.66 11.90 14.79
C ALA A 156 24.14 12.15 15.12
N CYS A 157 25.06 11.56 14.36
CA CYS A 157 26.49 11.79 14.48
C CYS A 157 26.97 13.06 13.76
N GLY A 158 26.09 13.81 13.07
CA GLY A 158 26.45 15.02 12.32
C GLY A 158 26.78 14.76 10.84
N ASP A 159 26.88 13.51 10.40
CA ASP A 159 27.13 13.14 9.01
C ASP A 159 25.84 13.19 8.18
N THR A 160 26.00 13.29 6.86
CA THR A 160 24.90 13.17 5.89
C THR A 160 25.17 11.99 4.97
N GLY A 161 24.21 11.07 4.85
CA GLY A 161 24.38 9.89 3.99
C GLY A 161 23.33 8.83 4.27
N ALA A 162 23.55 7.62 3.72
CA ALA A 162 22.73 6.45 3.99
C ALA A 162 23.00 5.90 5.40
N GLY A 163 22.00 5.28 6.03
CA GLY A 163 22.13 4.68 7.36
C GLY A 163 21.03 5.09 8.34
N LYS A 164 20.16 6.04 7.94
CA LYS A 164 19.02 6.47 8.74
C LYS A 164 17.87 5.47 8.64
N MET A 165 17.41 4.95 9.78
CA MET A 165 16.20 4.11 9.80
C MET A 165 15.02 4.87 9.23
N PRO A 166 14.22 4.29 8.30
CA PRO A 166 12.99 4.87 7.81
C PRO A 166 12.00 5.25 8.93
N GLU A 167 11.00 6.04 8.59
CA GLU A 167 9.99 6.46 9.55
C GLU A 167 9.08 5.28 9.95
N PRO A 168 8.47 5.31 11.14
CA PRO A 168 7.63 4.21 11.64
C PRO A 168 6.50 3.81 10.69
N GLN A 169 5.95 4.75 9.92
CA GLN A 169 4.92 4.49 8.92
C GLN A 169 5.41 3.58 7.78
N THR A 170 6.65 3.79 7.34
CA THR A 170 7.29 2.92 6.34
C THR A 170 7.47 1.50 6.89
N LEU A 171 7.97 1.37 8.13
CA LEU A 171 8.13 0.06 8.78
C LEU A 171 6.79 -0.66 8.96
N LEU A 172 5.74 0.09 9.33
CA LEU A 172 4.38 -0.43 9.44
C LEU A 172 3.88 -0.97 8.08
N ALA A 173 4.10 -0.23 6.99
CA ALA A 173 3.69 -0.67 5.65
C ALA A 173 4.33 -2.00 5.24
N TYR A 174 5.60 -2.25 5.61
CA TYR A 174 6.25 -3.54 5.37
C TYR A 174 5.61 -4.68 6.18
N ILE A 175 5.23 -4.42 7.44
CA ILE A 175 4.52 -5.40 8.27
C ILE A 175 3.13 -5.67 7.70
N GLU A 176 2.37 -4.64 7.36
CA GLU A 176 1.04 -4.79 6.74
C GLU A 176 1.11 -5.56 5.42
N LYS A 177 2.07 -5.22 4.56
CA LYS A 177 2.32 -5.94 3.30
C LYS A 177 2.48 -7.44 3.53
N GLU A 178 3.10 -7.86 4.62
CA GLU A 178 3.35 -9.28 4.89
C GLU A 178 2.12 -9.98 5.47
N ILE A 179 1.47 -9.40 6.51
CA ILE A 179 0.51 -10.13 7.34
C ILE A 179 -0.92 -9.58 7.35
N ALA A 180 -1.22 -8.42 6.73
CA ALA A 180 -2.54 -7.80 6.85
C ALA A 180 -3.65 -8.61 6.17
N CYS A 181 -3.34 -9.29 5.06
CA CYS A 181 -4.30 -10.05 4.27
C CYS A 181 -3.73 -11.40 3.84
N GLU A 182 -4.60 -12.35 3.54
CA GLU A 182 -4.26 -13.54 2.79
C GLU A 182 -3.77 -13.16 1.38
N LYS A 183 -2.83 -13.92 0.81
CA LYS A 183 -2.20 -13.63 -0.50
C LYS A 183 -2.94 -14.32 -1.66
N ASP A 184 -4.25 -14.17 -1.67
CA ASP A 184 -5.16 -14.81 -2.62
C ASP A 184 -5.12 -14.21 -4.05
N LEU A 185 -4.48 -13.05 -4.20
CA LEU A 185 -4.17 -12.43 -5.50
C LEU A 185 -2.70 -12.62 -5.93
N LYS A 186 -1.96 -13.50 -5.24
CA LYS A 186 -0.56 -13.75 -5.59
C LYS A 186 -0.41 -14.25 -7.03
N GLY A 187 0.50 -13.61 -7.78
CA GLY A 187 0.76 -13.92 -9.18
C GLY A 187 -0.19 -13.24 -10.17
N LYS A 188 -1.22 -12.51 -9.70
CA LYS A 188 -2.09 -11.71 -10.56
C LYS A 188 -1.48 -10.34 -10.82
N LYS A 189 -1.55 -9.89 -12.08
CA LYS A 189 -1.20 -8.53 -12.50
C LYS A 189 -2.47 -7.69 -12.58
N ILE A 190 -2.51 -6.61 -11.82
CA ILE A 190 -3.71 -5.76 -11.69
C ILE A 190 -3.37 -4.32 -12.08
N LEU A 191 -4.08 -3.79 -13.07
CA LEU A 191 -4.03 -2.39 -13.45
C LEU A 191 -5.17 -1.63 -12.77
N VAL A 192 -4.82 -0.57 -12.03
CA VAL A 192 -5.81 0.33 -11.44
C VAL A 192 -5.59 1.74 -11.99
N THR A 193 -6.65 2.43 -12.40
CA THR A 193 -6.58 3.85 -12.70
C THR A 193 -7.18 4.67 -11.57
N ALA A 194 -6.60 5.83 -11.24
CA ALA A 194 -7.05 6.66 -10.13
C ALA A 194 -6.87 8.16 -10.40
N GLY A 195 -7.52 8.97 -9.56
CA GLY A 195 -7.42 10.43 -9.64
C GLY A 195 -8.18 11.04 -10.83
N PRO A 196 -8.20 12.37 -10.91
CA PRO A 196 -8.79 13.10 -12.04
C PRO A 196 -7.76 13.34 -13.14
N THR A 197 -8.20 13.46 -14.38
CA THR A 197 -7.41 14.10 -15.43
C THR A 197 -7.59 15.61 -15.40
N GLN A 198 -6.64 16.33 -15.96
CA GLN A 198 -6.61 17.78 -16.04
C GLN A 198 -6.39 18.20 -17.50
N GLU A 199 -7.40 18.83 -18.08
CA GLU A 199 -7.38 19.24 -19.48
C GLU A 199 -7.08 20.74 -19.58
N ALA A 200 -5.88 21.07 -20.02
CA ALA A 200 -5.40 22.45 -20.04
C ALA A 200 -6.24 23.35 -20.95
N ILE A 201 -6.58 24.54 -20.46
CA ILE A 201 -7.13 25.65 -21.23
C ILE A 201 -5.98 26.54 -21.70
N ASP A 202 -5.04 26.79 -20.79
CA ASP A 202 -3.82 27.57 -21.00
C ASP A 202 -2.74 27.09 -19.98
N PRO A 203 -1.53 27.65 -19.95
CA PRO A 203 -0.48 27.21 -19.00
C PRO A 203 -0.85 27.35 -17.51
N VAL A 204 -1.95 28.03 -17.18
CA VAL A 204 -2.34 28.35 -15.78
C VAL A 204 -3.62 27.66 -15.37
N ARG A 205 -4.56 27.41 -16.30
CA ARG A 205 -5.91 26.92 -16.01
C ARG A 205 -6.22 25.64 -16.75
N TYR A 206 -7.01 24.79 -16.11
CA TYR A 206 -7.46 23.50 -16.65
C TYR A 206 -8.89 23.16 -16.20
N ILE A 207 -9.52 22.28 -16.93
CA ILE A 207 -10.79 21.62 -16.58
C ILE A 207 -10.44 20.31 -15.92
N THR A 208 -11.13 19.95 -14.83
CA THR A 208 -10.93 18.71 -14.11
C THR A 208 -12.19 18.24 -13.38
N ASN A 209 -12.18 17.01 -12.90
CA ASN A 209 -13.20 16.43 -12.05
C ASN A 209 -12.86 16.58 -10.56
N HIS A 210 -13.86 16.56 -9.68
CA HIS A 210 -13.69 16.65 -8.23
C HIS A 210 -13.12 15.39 -7.56
N SER A 211 -12.55 14.46 -8.31
CA SER A 211 -12.02 13.21 -7.76
C SER A 211 -10.79 13.46 -6.87
N SER A 212 -10.77 12.84 -5.70
CA SER A 212 -9.59 12.83 -4.81
C SER A 212 -8.62 11.68 -5.07
N GLY A 213 -9.00 10.70 -5.90
CA GLY A 213 -8.23 9.47 -6.14
C GLY A 213 -8.32 8.40 -5.03
N LYS A 214 -8.90 8.73 -3.87
CA LYS A 214 -8.93 7.84 -2.68
C LYS A 214 -9.44 6.43 -2.97
N MET A 215 -10.54 6.28 -3.75
CA MET A 215 -11.10 4.94 -4.03
C MET A 215 -10.14 4.07 -4.86
N GLY A 216 -9.58 4.61 -5.95
CA GLY A 216 -8.61 3.87 -6.76
C GLY A 216 -7.33 3.53 -5.97
N TYR A 217 -6.86 4.42 -5.10
CA TYR A 217 -5.73 4.16 -4.20
C TYR A 217 -6.05 3.07 -3.18
N SER A 218 -7.27 3.05 -2.62
CA SER A 218 -7.72 1.98 -1.72
C SER A 218 -7.77 0.62 -2.44
N VAL A 219 -8.25 0.59 -3.70
CA VAL A 219 -8.24 -0.64 -4.51
C VAL A 219 -6.81 -1.11 -4.79
N ALA A 220 -5.92 -0.20 -5.20
CA ALA A 220 -4.53 -0.54 -5.46
C ALA A 220 -3.81 -1.05 -4.19
N LYS A 221 -4.04 -0.40 -3.03
CA LYS A 221 -3.52 -0.84 -1.72
C LYS A 221 -4.04 -2.22 -1.34
N ALA A 222 -5.35 -2.44 -1.43
CA ALA A 222 -5.96 -3.72 -1.09
C ALA A 222 -5.44 -4.86 -1.97
N ALA A 223 -5.34 -4.65 -3.28
CA ALA A 223 -4.80 -5.63 -4.22
C ALA A 223 -3.33 -5.96 -3.91
N MET A 224 -2.49 -4.96 -3.63
CA MET A 224 -1.09 -5.14 -3.24
C MET A 224 -0.97 -5.92 -1.92
N LEU A 225 -1.77 -5.58 -0.90
CA LEU A 225 -1.77 -6.29 0.38
C LEU A 225 -2.19 -7.76 0.23
N ARG A 226 -3.03 -8.07 -0.75
CA ARG A 226 -3.46 -9.43 -1.13
C ARG A 226 -2.47 -10.14 -2.08
N GLY A 227 -1.32 -9.52 -2.36
CA GLY A 227 -0.19 -10.15 -3.07
C GLY A 227 -0.17 -9.97 -4.58
N ALA A 228 -1.02 -9.11 -5.15
CA ALA A 228 -1.00 -8.80 -6.58
C ALA A 228 0.22 -7.94 -6.96
N ASP A 229 0.66 -8.06 -8.21
CA ASP A 229 1.54 -7.10 -8.87
C ASP A 229 0.68 -5.95 -9.43
N VAL A 230 0.77 -4.78 -8.81
CA VAL A 230 -0.15 -3.68 -9.08
C VAL A 230 0.53 -2.55 -9.86
N THR A 231 -0.05 -2.19 -11.00
CA THR A 231 0.27 -0.96 -11.72
C THR A 231 -0.85 0.07 -11.51
N LEU A 232 -0.50 1.23 -10.96
CA LEU A 232 -1.41 2.33 -10.68
C LEU A 232 -1.15 3.49 -11.64
N VAL A 233 -2.03 3.68 -12.62
CA VAL A 233 -2.01 4.87 -13.51
C VAL A 233 -2.81 5.97 -12.84
N SER A 234 -2.15 7.04 -12.42
CA SER A 234 -2.77 8.05 -11.56
C SER A 234 -2.64 9.47 -12.11
N GLY A 235 -3.78 10.15 -12.20
CA GLY A 235 -3.82 11.60 -12.28
C GLY A 235 -3.29 12.25 -11.00
N ARG A 236 -3.09 13.57 -11.04
CA ARG A 236 -2.59 14.34 -9.90
C ARG A 236 -3.58 14.32 -8.73
N THR A 237 -3.12 13.91 -7.56
CA THR A 237 -3.89 13.89 -6.31
C THR A 237 -3.10 14.57 -5.19
N ALA A 238 -3.79 14.91 -4.10
CA ALA A 238 -3.17 15.44 -2.88
C ALA A 238 -2.75 14.35 -1.89
N ILE A 239 -3.00 13.08 -2.20
CA ILE A 239 -2.66 11.94 -1.34
C ILE A 239 -1.47 11.18 -1.93
N GLU A 240 -0.63 10.64 -1.05
CA GLU A 240 0.51 9.81 -1.45
C GLU A 240 0.02 8.46 -2.00
N PRO A 241 0.63 7.97 -3.08
CA PRO A 241 0.30 6.64 -3.59
C PRO A 241 0.71 5.55 -2.61
N PRO A 242 -0.01 4.39 -2.61
CA PRO A 242 0.35 3.26 -1.76
C PRO A 242 1.78 2.79 -2.04
N MET A 243 2.52 2.42 -0.98
CA MET A 243 3.82 1.78 -1.14
C MET A 243 3.67 0.43 -1.87
N PHE A 244 4.75 -0.02 -2.51
CA PHE A 244 4.87 -1.32 -3.20
C PHE A 244 3.99 -1.47 -4.44
N VAL A 245 3.42 -0.39 -4.98
CA VAL A 245 2.76 -0.39 -6.28
C VAL A 245 3.61 0.34 -7.32
N LYS A 246 3.55 -0.08 -8.57
CA LYS A 246 4.19 0.64 -9.69
C LYS A 246 3.30 1.80 -10.10
N VAL A 247 3.74 3.02 -9.80
CA VAL A 247 2.97 4.24 -10.14
C VAL A 247 3.39 4.79 -11.51
N VAL A 248 2.40 5.02 -12.37
CA VAL A 248 2.57 5.72 -13.66
C VAL A 248 1.79 7.04 -13.56
N PRO A 249 2.48 8.16 -13.30
CA PRO A 249 1.84 9.47 -13.20
C PRO A 249 1.41 9.97 -14.57
N ILE A 250 0.22 10.57 -14.64
CA ILE A 250 -0.31 11.23 -15.84
C ILE A 250 -0.97 12.56 -15.47
N VAL A 251 -1.25 13.37 -16.49
CA VAL A 251 -1.97 14.63 -16.33
C VAL A 251 -3.27 14.62 -17.12
N THR A 252 -3.22 14.30 -18.41
CA THR A 252 -4.35 14.41 -19.34
C THR A 252 -5.05 13.07 -19.59
N ALA A 253 -6.27 13.12 -20.11
CA ALA A 253 -7.01 11.95 -20.56
C ALA A 253 -6.25 11.18 -21.64
N LYS A 254 -5.56 11.88 -22.54
CA LYS A 254 -4.74 11.26 -23.58
C LYS A 254 -3.54 10.50 -22.99
N GLU A 255 -2.83 11.11 -22.05
CA GLU A 255 -1.72 10.43 -21.35
C GLU A 255 -2.22 9.19 -20.59
N MET A 256 -3.39 9.28 -19.94
CA MET A 256 -3.98 8.12 -19.26
C MET A 256 -4.35 7.01 -20.24
N PHE A 257 -4.93 7.36 -21.39
CA PHE A 257 -5.24 6.42 -22.45
C PHE A 257 -3.98 5.69 -22.92
N ASP A 258 -2.94 6.42 -23.31
CA ASP A 258 -1.69 5.85 -23.80
C ASP A 258 -0.99 4.97 -22.73
N ALA A 259 -0.94 5.43 -21.50
CA ALA A 259 -0.35 4.67 -20.38
C ALA A 259 -1.11 3.38 -20.09
N VAL A 260 -2.44 3.40 -20.10
CA VAL A 260 -3.28 2.21 -19.86
C VAL A 260 -3.08 1.20 -20.99
N ILE A 261 -3.14 1.63 -22.24
CA ILE A 261 -3.04 0.73 -23.40
C ILE A 261 -1.66 0.09 -23.48
N SER A 262 -0.60 0.86 -23.16
CA SER A 262 0.77 0.34 -23.22
C SER A 262 1.03 -0.89 -22.32
N VAL A 263 0.20 -1.12 -21.31
CA VAL A 263 0.37 -2.21 -20.33
C VAL A 263 -0.85 -3.14 -20.23
N SER A 264 -1.99 -2.79 -20.83
CA SER A 264 -3.26 -3.52 -20.68
C SER A 264 -3.16 -4.99 -21.06
N ASP A 265 -2.41 -5.31 -22.10
CA ASP A 265 -2.26 -6.66 -22.63
C ASP A 265 -1.64 -7.66 -21.66
N GLU A 266 -0.88 -7.17 -20.69
CA GLU A 266 -0.21 -8.01 -19.69
C GLU A 266 -1.00 -8.17 -18.39
N GLN A 267 -2.16 -7.52 -18.26
CA GLN A 267 -2.92 -7.51 -17.02
C GLN A 267 -3.96 -8.64 -16.98
N ASP A 268 -4.11 -9.26 -15.82
CA ASP A 268 -5.19 -10.22 -15.56
C ASP A 268 -6.50 -9.47 -15.22
N ILE A 269 -6.39 -8.37 -14.47
CA ILE A 269 -7.54 -7.59 -13.98
C ILE A 269 -7.27 -6.12 -14.25
N ILE A 270 -8.25 -5.43 -14.82
CA ILE A 270 -8.20 -3.99 -15.06
C ILE A 270 -9.35 -3.31 -14.32
N ILE A 271 -9.04 -2.38 -13.43
CA ILE A 271 -10.02 -1.66 -12.61
C ILE A 271 -9.92 -0.16 -12.91
N LYS A 272 -10.90 0.35 -13.63
CA LYS A 272 -10.92 1.75 -14.07
C LYS A 272 -11.70 2.62 -13.10
N ALA A 273 -11.01 3.16 -12.07
CA ALA A 273 -11.60 4.00 -11.03
C ALA A 273 -11.27 5.51 -11.17
N ALA A 274 -10.47 5.89 -12.16
CA ALA A 274 -10.15 7.29 -12.45
C ALA A 274 -11.35 8.08 -12.94
N ALA A 275 -11.41 9.36 -12.60
CA ALA A 275 -12.38 10.33 -13.14
C ALA A 275 -11.75 11.03 -14.35
N VAL A 276 -11.87 10.39 -15.50
CA VAL A 276 -11.38 10.92 -16.79
C VAL A 276 -12.36 11.95 -17.32
N ALA A 277 -11.85 13.06 -17.85
CA ALA A 277 -12.68 14.05 -18.51
C ALA A 277 -13.18 13.50 -19.85
N ASP A 278 -14.49 13.58 -20.12
CA ASP A 278 -15.10 13.19 -21.39
C ASP A 278 -14.86 14.22 -22.51
N TYR A 279 -14.47 15.43 -22.11
CA TYR A 279 -14.21 16.55 -23.02
C TYR A 279 -12.93 17.30 -22.62
N ARG A 280 -12.22 17.81 -23.62
CA ARG A 280 -11.07 18.69 -23.45
C ARG A 280 -11.21 19.94 -24.32
N PRO A 281 -10.52 21.04 -24.01
CA PRO A 281 -10.46 22.18 -24.91
C PRO A 281 -9.93 21.78 -26.30
N ALA A 282 -10.66 22.14 -27.36
CA ALA A 282 -10.26 21.85 -28.73
C ALA A 282 -8.96 22.59 -29.15
N VAL A 283 -8.70 23.74 -28.50
CA VAL A 283 -7.48 24.52 -28.67
C VAL A 283 -6.94 24.93 -27.31
N VAL A 284 -5.69 24.59 -27.04
CA VAL A 284 -4.97 25.00 -25.82
C VAL A 284 -4.15 26.23 -26.15
N SER A 285 -4.37 27.33 -25.44
CA SER A 285 -3.57 28.55 -25.61
C SER A 285 -2.15 28.36 -25.09
N SER A 286 -1.15 28.79 -25.87
CA SER A 286 0.25 28.81 -25.43
C SER A 286 0.55 29.87 -24.38
N GLU A 287 -0.30 30.91 -24.33
CA GLU A 287 -0.20 32.02 -23.40
C GLU A 287 -1.41 32.07 -22.47
N LYS A 288 -1.24 32.62 -21.25
CA LYS A 288 -2.36 32.84 -20.33
C LYS A 288 -3.42 33.71 -21.00
N VAL A 289 -4.61 33.18 -21.19
CA VAL A 289 -5.75 33.93 -21.75
C VAL A 289 -6.09 35.13 -20.84
N LYS A 290 -5.88 36.34 -21.31
CA LYS A 290 -6.17 37.56 -20.56
C LYS A 290 -7.67 37.82 -20.51
N LYS A 291 -8.12 38.38 -19.38
CA LYS A 291 -9.50 38.86 -19.24
C LYS A 291 -9.80 39.92 -20.31
N LYS A 292 -10.90 39.71 -21.02
CA LYS A 292 -11.46 40.68 -22.00
C LYS A 292 -12.84 41.09 -21.49
N ASP A 293 -13.29 42.27 -21.94
CA ASP A 293 -14.68 42.66 -21.71
C ASP A 293 -15.60 41.80 -22.58
N GLY A 294 -16.65 41.22 -21.93
CA GLY A 294 -17.62 40.35 -22.57
C GLY A 294 -17.53 38.89 -22.11
N GLU A 295 -18.35 38.04 -22.73
CA GLU A 295 -18.41 36.61 -22.46
C GLU A 295 -17.23 35.85 -23.05
N MET A 296 -16.80 34.81 -22.38
CA MET A 296 -15.78 33.87 -22.82
C MET A 296 -16.37 32.50 -23.05
N SER A 297 -16.21 31.94 -24.24
CA SER A 297 -16.57 30.56 -24.56
C SER A 297 -15.32 29.72 -24.82
N ILE A 298 -15.35 28.46 -24.48
CA ILE A 298 -14.30 27.48 -24.74
C ILE A 298 -14.94 26.37 -25.58
N ALA A 299 -14.45 26.19 -26.80
CA ALA A 299 -14.85 25.06 -27.63
C ALA A 299 -14.25 23.78 -27.05
N LEU A 300 -15.08 22.75 -26.89
CA LEU A 300 -14.68 21.46 -26.33
C LEU A 300 -14.78 20.38 -27.44
N GLU A 301 -13.85 19.42 -27.40
CA GLU A 301 -13.88 18.20 -28.18
C GLU A 301 -13.87 16.97 -27.28
N ARG A 302 -14.34 15.83 -27.79
CA ARG A 302 -14.37 14.57 -27.01
C ARG A 302 -12.98 14.00 -26.84
N THR A 303 -12.75 13.41 -25.66
CA THR A 303 -11.57 12.60 -25.38
C THR A 303 -11.77 11.14 -25.80
N ASP A 304 -10.69 10.39 -25.87
CA ASP A 304 -10.73 8.95 -26.15
C ASP A 304 -11.42 8.19 -25.00
N ASP A 305 -12.33 7.27 -25.34
CA ASP A 305 -13.01 6.44 -24.35
C ASP A 305 -12.17 5.20 -24.03
N ILE A 306 -11.35 5.30 -22.97
CA ILE A 306 -10.45 4.24 -22.52
C ILE A 306 -11.22 2.95 -22.24
N LEU A 307 -12.38 3.04 -21.58
CA LEU A 307 -13.14 1.87 -21.15
C LEU A 307 -13.79 1.15 -22.35
N LYS A 308 -14.24 1.91 -23.34
CA LYS A 308 -14.73 1.35 -24.60
C LYS A 308 -13.61 0.62 -25.35
N TYR A 309 -12.45 1.25 -25.50
CA TYR A 309 -11.30 0.64 -26.14
C TYR A 309 -10.88 -0.67 -25.48
N LEU A 310 -10.77 -0.68 -24.15
CA LEU A 310 -10.43 -1.88 -23.39
C LEU A 310 -11.44 -3.00 -23.61
N GLY A 311 -12.74 -2.71 -23.59
CA GLY A 311 -13.79 -3.70 -23.83
C GLY A 311 -13.79 -4.28 -25.24
N GLU A 312 -13.44 -3.47 -26.28
CA GLU A 312 -13.31 -3.92 -27.65
C GLU A 312 -12.06 -4.81 -27.89
N HIS A 313 -11.02 -4.65 -27.06
CA HIS A 313 -9.72 -5.35 -27.18
C HIS A 313 -9.45 -6.33 -26.03
N LYS A 314 -10.43 -6.56 -25.15
CA LYS A 314 -10.31 -7.44 -23.99
C LYS A 314 -10.00 -8.89 -24.41
N LYS A 315 -8.97 -9.49 -23.80
CA LYS A 315 -8.67 -10.91 -23.95
C LYS A 315 -9.64 -11.77 -23.14
N GLU A 316 -9.85 -13.02 -23.53
CA GLU A 316 -10.79 -13.95 -22.86
C GLU A 316 -10.50 -14.16 -21.38
N ASN A 317 -9.23 -14.13 -20.99
CA ASN A 317 -8.78 -14.33 -19.60
C ASN A 317 -8.62 -13.02 -18.80
N GLN A 318 -9.00 -11.88 -19.38
CA GLN A 318 -8.94 -10.58 -18.69
C GLN A 318 -10.28 -10.23 -18.06
N PHE A 319 -10.22 -9.73 -16.81
CA PHE A 319 -11.37 -9.16 -16.13
C PHE A 319 -11.34 -7.63 -16.19
N LEU A 320 -12.42 -7.02 -16.68
CA LEU A 320 -12.55 -5.58 -16.83
C LEU A 320 -13.64 -5.03 -15.93
N CYS A 321 -13.25 -4.23 -14.93
CA CYS A 321 -14.16 -3.54 -14.02
C CYS A 321 -14.14 -2.03 -14.26
N GLY A 322 -15.31 -1.44 -14.50
CA GLY A 322 -15.49 0.01 -14.58
C GLY A 322 -16.06 0.58 -13.29
N PHE A 323 -15.84 1.86 -13.06
CA PHE A 323 -16.59 2.65 -12.08
C PHE A 323 -17.59 3.55 -12.79
N SER A 324 -18.79 3.68 -12.23
CA SER A 324 -19.77 4.67 -12.68
C SER A 324 -20.22 5.52 -11.50
N MET A 325 -20.51 6.78 -11.80
CA MET A 325 -21.03 7.73 -10.86
C MET A 325 -22.26 8.36 -11.48
N GLU A 326 -23.41 8.12 -10.86
CA GLU A 326 -24.69 8.52 -11.41
C GLU A 326 -25.46 9.36 -10.38
N THR A 327 -26.28 10.27 -10.89
CA THR A 327 -27.16 11.12 -10.06
C THR A 327 -28.62 10.70 -10.14
N GLN A 328 -28.98 9.92 -11.17
CA GLN A 328 -30.35 9.40 -11.43
C GLN A 328 -30.22 8.06 -12.17
N ASN A 329 -31.20 7.16 -11.95
CA ASN A 329 -31.31 5.86 -12.63
C ASN A 329 -29.98 5.06 -12.62
N MET A 330 -29.29 5.05 -11.47
CA MET A 330 -27.93 4.50 -11.32
C MET A 330 -27.79 3.10 -11.89
N VAL A 331 -28.68 2.18 -11.53
CA VAL A 331 -28.59 0.77 -11.94
C VAL A 331 -28.79 0.62 -13.44
N SER A 332 -29.85 1.22 -14.01
CA SER A 332 -30.14 1.09 -15.45
C SER A 332 -29.05 1.73 -16.33
N ASN A 333 -28.55 2.90 -15.93
CA ASN A 333 -27.46 3.56 -16.65
C ASN A 333 -26.15 2.75 -16.58
N SER A 334 -25.87 2.16 -15.41
CA SER A 334 -24.67 1.33 -15.22
C SER A 334 -24.76 0.02 -15.99
N ARG A 335 -25.94 -0.63 -16.06
CA ARG A 335 -26.15 -1.82 -16.92
C ARG A 335 -25.93 -1.50 -18.40
N ALA A 336 -26.51 -0.42 -18.89
CA ALA A 336 -26.31 0.00 -20.27
C ALA A 336 -24.83 0.26 -20.60
N LYS A 337 -24.07 0.81 -19.64
CA LYS A 337 -22.61 0.97 -19.79
C LYS A 337 -21.88 -0.37 -19.78
N LEU A 338 -22.25 -1.28 -18.90
CA LEU A 338 -21.66 -2.62 -18.79
C LEU A 338 -21.76 -3.37 -20.13
N GLU A 339 -22.97 -3.43 -20.70
CA GLU A 339 -23.21 -4.08 -22.00
C GLU A 339 -22.51 -3.38 -23.14
N LYS A 340 -22.70 -2.05 -23.27
CA LYS A 340 -22.14 -1.25 -24.36
C LYS A 340 -20.61 -1.27 -24.43
N LYS A 341 -19.94 -1.43 -23.28
CA LYS A 341 -18.48 -1.38 -23.19
C LYS A 341 -17.86 -2.75 -22.89
N ASN A 342 -18.63 -3.82 -23.01
CA ASN A 342 -18.17 -5.22 -22.80
C ASN A 342 -17.40 -5.41 -21.48
N LEU A 343 -17.98 -4.92 -20.37
CA LEU A 343 -17.39 -5.04 -19.03
C LEU A 343 -17.86 -6.32 -18.35
N ASP A 344 -17.04 -6.87 -17.45
CA ASP A 344 -17.42 -7.99 -16.60
C ASP A 344 -18.17 -7.50 -15.34
N MET A 345 -17.82 -6.31 -14.85
CA MET A 345 -18.43 -5.70 -13.68
C MET A 345 -18.37 -4.17 -13.74
N ILE A 346 -19.36 -3.54 -13.13
CA ILE A 346 -19.37 -2.10 -12.85
C ILE A 346 -19.58 -1.87 -11.34
N ALA A 347 -18.76 -1.03 -10.74
CA ALA A 347 -18.95 -0.51 -9.40
C ALA A 347 -19.63 0.86 -9.48
N ALA A 348 -20.94 0.88 -9.20
CA ALA A 348 -21.76 2.08 -9.30
C ALA A 348 -21.81 2.80 -7.95
N ASN A 349 -21.66 4.13 -7.98
CA ASN A 349 -21.72 5.00 -6.81
C ASN A 349 -22.81 6.06 -7.01
N ASN A 350 -23.67 6.25 -5.99
CA ASN A 350 -24.69 7.30 -5.97
C ASN A 350 -24.18 8.51 -5.20
N VAL A 351 -23.84 9.59 -5.91
CA VAL A 351 -23.31 10.82 -5.28
C VAL A 351 -24.30 11.53 -4.35
N LYS A 352 -25.59 11.24 -4.44
CA LYS A 352 -26.61 11.86 -3.58
C LYS A 352 -26.70 11.18 -2.22
N GLU A 353 -26.11 10.02 -2.04
CA GLU A 353 -26.15 9.28 -0.79
C GLU A 353 -25.15 9.86 0.21
N LYS A 354 -25.62 10.14 1.44
CA LYS A 354 -24.78 10.71 2.48
C LYS A 354 -23.66 9.75 2.86
N GLY A 355 -22.41 10.19 2.73
CA GLY A 355 -21.23 9.36 2.98
C GLY A 355 -20.64 8.68 1.73
N ALA A 356 -21.37 8.72 0.59
CA ALA A 356 -20.88 8.27 -0.71
C ALA A 356 -20.36 9.47 -1.50
N GLY A 357 -19.07 9.72 -1.50
CA GLY A 357 -18.53 10.88 -2.22
C GLY A 357 -17.04 10.80 -2.47
N PHE A 358 -16.53 11.71 -3.33
CA PHE A 358 -15.13 11.73 -3.73
C PHE A 358 -14.16 12.02 -2.59
N GLN A 359 -14.51 12.93 -1.67
CA GLN A 359 -13.59 13.45 -0.67
C GLN A 359 -13.60 12.66 0.64
N GLY A 360 -14.73 12.00 1.00
CA GLY A 360 -14.87 11.21 2.21
C GLY A 360 -14.00 9.96 2.23
N ASP A 361 -13.85 9.35 3.40
CA ASP A 361 -13.13 8.09 3.61
C ASP A 361 -14.07 6.87 3.53
N THR A 362 -15.37 7.12 3.37
CA THR A 362 -16.42 6.11 3.21
C THR A 362 -16.96 6.07 1.79
N ASN A 363 -17.63 4.98 1.44
CA ASN A 363 -18.36 4.83 0.18
C ASN A 363 -19.57 3.90 0.34
N VAL A 364 -20.52 4.04 -0.59
CA VAL A 364 -21.65 3.11 -0.81
C VAL A 364 -21.57 2.67 -2.27
N LEU A 365 -21.30 1.40 -2.51
CA LEU A 365 -21.16 0.85 -3.86
C LEU A 365 -22.25 -0.16 -4.15
N THR A 366 -22.73 -0.18 -5.38
CA THR A 366 -23.50 -1.29 -5.95
C THR A 366 -22.64 -1.96 -7.01
N LEU A 367 -22.29 -3.22 -6.80
CA LEU A 367 -21.55 -4.04 -7.75
C LEU A 367 -22.55 -4.69 -8.72
N ILE A 368 -22.42 -4.40 -10.00
CA ILE A 368 -23.34 -4.82 -11.05
C ILE A 368 -22.57 -5.69 -12.04
N THR A 369 -23.04 -6.91 -12.26
CA THR A 369 -22.60 -7.82 -13.32
C THR A 369 -23.74 -8.02 -14.34
N GLN A 370 -23.54 -8.87 -15.33
CA GLN A 370 -24.63 -9.22 -16.27
C GLN A 370 -25.77 -9.93 -15.55
N GLU A 371 -25.47 -10.78 -14.56
CA GLU A 371 -26.44 -11.68 -13.91
C GLU A 371 -27.04 -11.10 -12.62
N GLU A 372 -26.27 -10.31 -11.86
CA GLU A 372 -26.67 -9.91 -10.51
C GLU A 372 -26.28 -8.47 -10.13
N GLU A 373 -26.92 -7.99 -9.09
CA GLU A 373 -26.63 -6.73 -8.41
C GLU A 373 -26.38 -6.99 -6.93
N THR A 374 -25.29 -6.46 -6.40
CA THR A 374 -24.94 -6.57 -4.99
C THR A 374 -24.73 -5.17 -4.41
N SER A 375 -25.64 -4.69 -3.58
CA SER A 375 -25.49 -3.42 -2.88
C SER A 375 -24.67 -3.61 -1.61
N LEU A 376 -23.59 -2.84 -1.47
CA LEU A 376 -22.77 -2.80 -0.27
C LEU A 376 -23.28 -1.69 0.67
N PRO A 377 -23.32 -1.91 1.98
CA PRO A 377 -23.67 -0.87 2.93
C PRO A 377 -22.59 0.23 2.96
N LEU A 378 -22.90 1.35 3.64
CA LEU A 378 -21.90 2.38 3.92
C LEU A 378 -20.74 1.77 4.70
N MET A 379 -19.54 1.85 4.13
CA MET A 379 -18.31 1.30 4.72
C MET A 379 -17.10 2.15 4.36
N SER A 380 -15.94 1.86 4.95
CA SER A 380 -14.70 2.51 4.56
C SER A 380 -14.34 2.19 3.09
N LYS A 381 -13.60 3.08 2.43
CA LYS A 381 -13.10 2.81 1.06
C LYS A 381 -12.16 1.61 1.01
N GLU A 382 -11.44 1.33 2.11
CA GLU A 382 -10.60 0.13 2.22
C GLU A 382 -11.46 -1.15 2.27
N ASP A 383 -12.54 -1.17 3.06
CA ASP A 383 -13.46 -2.30 3.11
C ASP A 383 -14.19 -2.48 1.77
N ALA A 384 -14.66 -1.38 1.16
CA ALA A 384 -15.30 -1.41 -0.16
C ALA A 384 -14.35 -1.93 -1.25
N ALA A 385 -13.07 -1.60 -1.19
CA ALA A 385 -12.06 -2.14 -2.09
C ALA A 385 -11.85 -3.65 -1.90
N ASN A 386 -11.85 -4.15 -0.67
CA ASN A 386 -11.77 -5.58 -0.39
C ASN A 386 -13.02 -6.33 -0.92
N GLN A 387 -14.23 -5.82 -0.65
CA GLN A 387 -15.46 -6.41 -1.17
C GLN A 387 -15.51 -6.44 -2.71
N LEU A 388 -15.00 -5.38 -3.37
CA LEU A 388 -14.84 -5.34 -4.83
C LEU A 388 -13.91 -6.47 -5.31
N LEU A 389 -12.75 -6.63 -4.68
CA LEU A 389 -11.77 -7.66 -5.04
C LEU A 389 -12.28 -9.08 -4.74
N ASP A 390 -13.01 -9.27 -3.64
CA ASP A 390 -13.67 -10.55 -3.31
C ASP A 390 -14.64 -10.95 -4.42
N LYS A 391 -15.46 -10.00 -4.89
CA LYS A 391 -16.40 -10.25 -5.99
C LYS A 391 -15.68 -10.59 -7.29
N ILE A 392 -14.60 -9.88 -7.61
CA ILE A 392 -13.77 -10.16 -8.81
C ILE A 392 -13.19 -11.58 -8.74
N LEU A 393 -12.62 -11.97 -7.58
CA LEU A 393 -12.07 -13.33 -7.41
C LEU A 393 -13.13 -14.40 -7.56
N MET A 394 -14.32 -14.20 -6.97
CA MET A 394 -15.42 -15.15 -7.11
C MET A 394 -15.82 -15.36 -8.57
N LEU A 395 -15.91 -14.27 -9.34
CA LEU A 395 -16.28 -14.34 -10.76
C LEU A 395 -15.20 -14.97 -11.63
N THR A 396 -13.93 -14.66 -11.37
CA THR A 396 -12.80 -15.24 -12.14
C THR A 396 -12.50 -16.70 -11.77
N SER A 397 -12.82 -17.14 -10.55
CA SER A 397 -12.66 -18.54 -10.14
C SER A 397 -13.69 -19.49 -10.76
N ASN A 398 -14.88 -18.96 -11.10
CA ASN A 398 -15.95 -19.73 -11.74
C ASN A 398 -15.76 -19.89 -13.27
N GLN A 399 -14.76 -19.22 -13.86
CA GLN A 399 -14.44 -19.29 -15.29
C GLN A 399 -13.34 -20.33 -15.61
N ASN A 400 -12.70 -20.92 -14.59
CA ASN A 400 -11.72 -22.00 -14.68
C ASN A 400 -12.38 -23.33 -14.26
#